data_af961ce64c26e77d0d4c05ffa444e0e1
#
_entry.id   af961ce64c26e77d0d4c05ffa444e0e1
#
_cell.length_a   1.000
_cell.length_b   1.000
_cell.length_c   1.000
_cell.angle_alpha   90.00
_cell.angle_beta   90.00
_cell.angle_gamma   90.00
#
_symmetry.space_group_name_H-M   'P 1'
#
loop_
_entity.id
_entity.type
_entity.pdbx_description
1 polymer ?
#
loop_
_entity_poly.entity_id
_entity_poly.type
_entity_poly.pdbx_seq_one_letter_code
_entity_poly.pdbx_strand_id
1 'polypeptide(L)'
;MAEFKDRGSKFLAYAYPAKDIDTCKKLLAQLKKEHGKAVHHCLAYRLGVDGSTFRVSDDGEPSGSAGRPILGQIDSKGLTNVFVVVVRYFGGALLGIPGLINAYKTATALALQLSPIIKKPIEIPYELNFDYHQMNEVMVLVKHYNCSVVEQTAQLFIQLHIGIPKNRLDEVLEKLGTLRDVTIKTMLKLD
;
A
#
# COMPACT_ATOMS: atom_id res chain seq x y z
N MET A 1 7.96 -10.00 8.92
CA MET A 1 9.36 -10.32 8.59
C MET A 1 9.51 -11.82 8.41
N ALA A 2 10.30 -12.26 7.41
CA ALA A 2 10.65 -13.66 7.18
C ALA A 2 12.16 -13.80 6.95
N GLU A 3 12.70 -14.96 7.28
CA GLU A 3 14.10 -15.30 7.06
C GLU A 3 14.21 -16.49 6.11
N PHE A 4 15.12 -16.40 5.15
CA PHE A 4 15.54 -17.50 4.28
C PHE A 4 17.06 -17.61 4.30
N LYS A 5 17.60 -18.82 4.30
CA LYS A 5 19.05 -19.08 4.26
C LYS A 5 19.42 -19.97 3.09
N ASP A 6 20.51 -19.62 2.42
CA ASP A 6 21.10 -20.45 1.38
C ASP A 6 22.63 -20.31 1.38
N ARG A 7 23.36 -21.43 1.41
CA ARG A 7 24.83 -21.52 1.39
C ARG A 7 25.52 -20.51 2.32
N GLY A 8 25.05 -20.42 3.57
CA GLY A 8 25.56 -19.50 4.56
C GLY A 8 25.08 -18.05 4.45
N SER A 9 24.53 -17.63 3.29
CA SER A 9 23.91 -16.32 3.13
C SER A 9 22.54 -16.29 3.82
N LYS A 10 22.20 -15.13 4.40
CA LYS A 10 20.96 -14.89 5.12
C LYS A 10 20.18 -13.76 4.44
N PHE A 11 18.92 -14.01 4.13
CA PHE A 11 17.99 -13.09 3.49
C PHE A 11 16.84 -12.79 4.45
N LEU A 12 16.73 -11.53 4.87
CA LEU A 12 15.66 -11.04 5.73
C LEU A 12 14.69 -10.24 4.92
N ALA A 13 13.49 -10.75 4.68
CA ALA A 13 12.47 -10.09 3.91
C ALA A 13 11.46 -9.37 4.81
N TYR A 14 11.24 -8.10 4.52
CA TYR A 14 10.30 -7.20 5.19
C TYR A 14 9.24 -6.75 4.20
N ALA A 15 7.98 -6.94 4.52
CA ALA A 15 6.86 -6.44 3.74
C ALA A 15 6.09 -5.40 4.56
N TYR A 16 5.86 -4.23 3.97
CA TYR A 16 5.18 -3.10 4.61
C TYR A 16 4.05 -2.58 3.73
N PRO A 17 2.93 -2.13 4.30
CA PRO A 17 1.99 -1.31 3.59
C PRO A 17 2.63 0.06 3.31
N ALA A 18 2.54 0.53 2.07
CA ALA A 18 3.01 1.86 1.68
C ALA A 18 2.10 2.42 0.60
N LYS A 19 1.67 3.68 0.73
CA LYS A 19 0.80 4.35 -0.23
C LYS A 19 1.55 5.34 -1.13
N ASP A 20 2.77 5.75 -0.72
CA ASP A 20 3.57 6.77 -1.35
C ASP A 20 5.06 6.45 -1.30
N ILE A 21 5.83 7.14 -2.15
CA ILE A 21 7.28 6.95 -2.29
C ILE A 21 8.04 7.41 -1.04
N ASP A 22 7.56 8.44 -0.35
CA ASP A 22 8.27 8.99 0.82
C ASP A 22 8.18 8.04 2.02
N THR A 23 7.06 7.36 2.18
CA THR A 23 6.93 6.24 3.13
C THR A 23 7.93 5.13 2.81
N CYS A 24 8.08 4.74 1.53
CA CYS A 24 9.07 3.74 1.13
C CYS A 24 10.51 4.18 1.45
N LYS A 25 10.86 5.46 1.20
CA LYS A 25 12.19 6.01 1.51
C LYS A 25 12.48 5.99 3.02
N LYS A 26 11.51 6.39 3.85
CA LYS A 26 11.65 6.38 5.32
C LYS A 26 11.88 4.96 5.85
N LEU A 27 11.09 3.99 5.40
CA LEU A 27 11.23 2.59 5.78
C LEU A 27 12.57 2.00 5.34
N LEU A 28 13.04 2.32 4.13
CA LEU A 28 14.34 1.90 3.65
C LEU A 28 15.48 2.47 4.50
N ALA A 29 15.42 3.76 4.83
CA ALA A 29 16.41 4.42 5.66
C ALA A 29 16.49 3.81 7.06
N GLN A 30 15.33 3.47 7.64
CA GLN A 30 15.24 2.76 8.91
C GLN A 30 15.92 1.38 8.83
N LEU A 31 15.58 0.56 7.82
CA LEU A 31 16.19 -0.76 7.64
C LEU A 31 17.70 -0.69 7.39
N LYS A 32 18.18 0.29 6.63
CA LYS A 32 19.63 0.51 6.43
C LYS A 32 20.34 0.84 7.75
N LYS A 33 19.69 1.58 8.65
CA LYS A 33 20.23 1.87 9.99
C LYS A 33 20.21 0.63 10.87
N GLU A 34 19.14 -0.15 10.85
CA GLU A 34 19.00 -1.38 11.65
C GLU A 34 19.97 -2.49 11.19
N HIS A 35 20.19 -2.56 9.90
CA HIS A 35 21.01 -3.60 9.24
C HIS A 35 22.31 -3.04 8.62
N GLY A 36 22.98 -2.13 9.31
CA GLY A 36 24.18 -1.46 8.79
C GLY A 36 25.37 -2.35 8.42
N LYS A 37 25.35 -3.62 8.85
CA LYS A 37 26.35 -4.65 8.48
C LYS A 37 25.93 -5.51 7.28
N ALA A 38 24.72 -5.33 6.77
CA ALA A 38 24.24 -6.07 5.60
C ALA A 38 24.89 -5.54 4.31
N VAL A 39 25.12 -6.44 3.35
CA VAL A 39 25.79 -6.08 2.09
C VAL A 39 24.82 -5.41 1.13
N HIS A 40 23.55 -5.87 1.09
CA HIS A 40 22.55 -5.39 0.15
C HIS A 40 21.18 -5.21 0.81
N HIS A 41 20.45 -4.17 0.38
CA HIS A 41 19.06 -3.88 0.75
C HIS A 41 18.22 -3.79 -0.52
N CYS A 42 18.03 -4.94 -1.17
CA CYS A 42 17.28 -5.03 -2.42
C CYS A 42 15.79 -4.80 -2.18
N LEU A 43 15.11 -4.12 -3.11
CA LEU A 43 13.73 -3.73 -2.88
C LEU A 43 12.87 -3.77 -4.14
N ALA A 44 11.56 -3.86 -3.90
CA ALA A 44 10.54 -3.51 -4.87
C ALA A 44 9.32 -2.90 -4.17
N TYR A 45 8.62 -2.03 -4.87
CA TYR A 45 7.29 -1.58 -4.47
C TYR A 45 6.34 -1.51 -5.65
N ARG A 46 5.04 -1.63 -5.36
CA ARG A 46 3.95 -1.30 -6.26
C ARG A 46 2.94 -0.44 -5.49
N LEU A 47 2.61 0.74 -6.03
CA LEU A 47 1.80 1.76 -5.38
C LEU A 47 0.65 2.18 -6.28
N GLY A 48 -0.36 2.80 -5.67
CA GLY A 48 -1.55 3.28 -6.35
C GLY A 48 -2.65 2.23 -6.47
N VAL A 49 -3.85 2.69 -6.78
CA VAL A 49 -5.04 1.84 -6.87
C VAL A 49 -4.94 0.88 -8.07
N ASP A 50 -4.38 1.37 -9.17
CA ASP A 50 -4.14 0.62 -10.41
C ASP A 50 -2.80 -0.13 -10.42
N GLY A 51 -1.95 0.11 -9.40
CA GLY A 51 -0.62 -0.46 -9.31
C GLY A 51 0.35 -0.01 -10.40
N SER A 52 0.08 1.11 -11.10
CA SER A 52 0.91 1.60 -12.20
C SER A 52 2.27 2.11 -11.75
N THR A 53 2.35 2.64 -10.53
CA THR A 53 3.60 3.16 -9.95
C THR A 53 4.39 2.02 -9.30
N PHE A 54 5.53 1.67 -9.88
CA PHE A 54 6.41 0.64 -9.32
C PHE A 54 7.89 1.00 -9.45
N ARG A 55 8.70 0.36 -8.64
CA ARG A 55 10.17 0.46 -8.70
C ARG A 55 10.81 -0.83 -8.21
N VAL A 56 11.99 -1.12 -8.75
CA VAL A 56 12.88 -2.20 -8.30
C VAL A 56 14.29 -1.67 -8.07
N SER A 57 15.04 -2.31 -7.18
CA SER A 57 16.46 -2.03 -6.97
C SER A 57 17.18 -3.30 -6.54
N ASP A 58 18.30 -3.57 -7.21
CA ASP A 58 19.20 -4.68 -6.90
C ASP A 58 20.26 -4.29 -5.85
N ASP A 59 20.41 -3.01 -5.52
CA ASP A 59 21.34 -2.45 -4.48
C ASP A 59 22.73 -3.09 -4.51
N GLY A 60 23.32 -3.21 -5.72
CA GLY A 60 24.67 -3.77 -5.93
C GLY A 60 24.71 -5.29 -6.22
N GLU A 61 23.60 -6.01 -6.15
CA GLU A 61 23.53 -7.37 -6.70
C GLU A 61 23.58 -7.33 -8.25
N PRO A 62 23.90 -8.44 -8.93
CA PRO A 62 23.82 -8.51 -10.38
C PRO A 62 22.46 -8.07 -10.92
N SER A 63 22.46 -7.30 -12.01
CA SER A 63 21.25 -6.69 -12.57
C SER A 63 20.13 -7.71 -12.79
N GLY A 64 18.94 -7.43 -12.24
CA GLY A 64 17.73 -8.23 -12.34
C GLY A 64 17.72 -9.49 -11.47
N SER A 65 18.73 -9.71 -10.64
CA SER A 65 18.82 -10.92 -9.79
C SER A 65 18.09 -10.79 -8.45
N ALA A 66 17.68 -9.57 -8.05
CA ALA A 66 17.03 -9.30 -6.77
C ALA A 66 15.72 -8.52 -6.90
N GLY A 67 15.77 -7.29 -7.37
CA GLY A 67 14.59 -6.41 -7.41
C GLY A 67 13.45 -6.94 -8.29
N ARG A 68 13.75 -7.48 -9.47
CA ARG A 68 12.75 -8.11 -10.34
C ARG A 68 12.11 -9.36 -9.72
N PRO A 69 12.85 -10.32 -9.14
CA PRO A 69 12.28 -11.43 -8.37
C PRO A 69 11.35 -10.98 -7.23
N ILE A 70 11.73 -9.90 -6.50
CA ILE A 70 10.88 -9.34 -5.45
C ILE A 70 9.58 -8.81 -6.03
N LEU A 71 9.63 -7.98 -7.09
CA LEU A 71 8.45 -7.43 -7.76
C LEU A 71 7.55 -8.54 -8.29
N GLY A 72 8.13 -9.58 -8.92
CA GLY A 72 7.38 -10.71 -9.44
C GLY A 72 6.56 -11.45 -8.37
N GLN A 73 7.01 -11.46 -7.10
CA GLN A 73 6.22 -12.04 -6.01
C GLN A 73 5.07 -11.12 -5.57
N ILE A 74 5.25 -9.81 -5.60
CA ILE A 74 4.18 -8.83 -5.37
C ILE A 74 3.09 -9.01 -6.44
N ASP A 75 3.50 -9.08 -7.70
CA ASP A 75 2.62 -9.20 -8.87
C ASP A 75 1.85 -10.53 -8.87
N SER A 76 2.52 -11.64 -8.53
CA SER A 76 1.89 -12.96 -8.48
C SER A 76 0.74 -13.07 -7.47
N LYS A 77 0.72 -12.18 -6.47
CA LYS A 77 -0.34 -12.08 -5.47
C LYS A 77 -1.35 -10.98 -5.76
N GLY A 78 -1.20 -10.24 -6.87
CA GLY A 78 -2.08 -9.13 -7.23
C GLY A 78 -2.08 -8.00 -6.20
N LEU A 79 -0.95 -7.76 -5.53
CA LEU A 79 -0.85 -6.77 -4.47
C LEU A 79 -0.46 -5.40 -5.01
N THR A 80 -1.05 -4.37 -4.42
CA THR A 80 -0.64 -2.97 -4.56
C THR A 80 -0.54 -2.30 -3.20
N ASN A 81 0.00 -1.08 -3.15
CA ASN A 81 0.27 -0.35 -1.91
C ASN A 81 1.14 -1.16 -0.94
N VAL A 82 2.15 -1.81 -1.50
CA VAL A 82 3.09 -2.66 -0.79
C VAL A 82 4.54 -2.30 -1.15
N PHE A 83 5.38 -2.29 -0.14
CA PHE A 83 6.82 -2.12 -0.23
C PHE A 83 7.51 -3.33 0.40
N VAL A 84 8.41 -3.97 -0.35
CA VAL A 84 9.20 -5.11 0.13
C VAL A 84 10.68 -4.79 0.04
N VAL A 85 11.39 -5.05 1.13
CA VAL A 85 12.87 -4.97 1.20
C VAL A 85 13.40 -6.32 1.63
N VAL A 86 14.40 -6.82 0.91
CA VAL A 86 15.15 -8.01 1.31
C VAL A 86 16.57 -7.60 1.63
N VAL A 87 16.93 -7.75 2.88
CA VAL A 87 18.27 -7.45 3.43
C VAL A 87 19.11 -8.70 3.36
N ARG A 88 20.28 -8.64 2.71
CA ARG A 88 21.17 -9.78 2.57
C ARG A 88 22.44 -9.61 3.39
N TYR A 89 22.77 -10.66 4.15
CA TYR A 89 24.07 -10.89 4.74
C TYR A 89 24.79 -11.98 3.93
N PHE A 90 25.98 -11.68 3.42
CA PHE A 90 26.77 -12.62 2.64
C PHE A 90 27.33 -13.73 3.54
N GLY A 91 27.25 -14.97 3.09
CA GLY A 91 27.66 -16.14 3.85
C GLY A 91 28.99 -16.77 3.42
N GLY A 92 29.80 -16.05 2.62
CA GLY A 92 31.09 -16.55 2.13
C GLY A 92 31.05 -17.37 0.85
N ALA A 93 29.88 -17.91 0.43
CA ALA A 93 29.71 -18.68 -0.78
C ALA A 93 28.90 -17.91 -1.85
N LEU A 94 29.37 -17.92 -3.09
CA LEU A 94 28.66 -17.34 -4.21
C LEU A 94 27.48 -18.22 -4.62
N LEU A 95 26.29 -17.62 -4.74
CA LEU A 95 25.07 -18.32 -5.15
C LEU A 95 24.92 -18.41 -6.68
N GLY A 96 25.59 -17.52 -7.42
CA GLY A 96 25.34 -17.28 -8.83
C GLY A 96 23.98 -16.59 -9.08
N ILE A 97 23.78 -16.10 -10.31
CA ILE A 97 22.54 -15.38 -10.67
C ILE A 97 21.28 -16.23 -10.42
N PRO A 98 21.20 -17.51 -10.84
CA PRO A 98 20.02 -18.33 -10.59
C PRO A 98 19.74 -18.55 -9.09
N GLY A 99 20.79 -18.73 -8.27
CA GLY A 99 20.67 -18.89 -6.84
C GLY A 99 20.15 -17.62 -6.15
N LEU A 100 20.66 -16.45 -6.58
CA LEU A 100 20.18 -15.16 -6.09
C LEU A 100 18.69 -14.95 -6.40
N ILE A 101 18.30 -15.15 -7.66
CA ILE A 101 16.90 -15.05 -8.10
C ILE A 101 16.00 -15.92 -7.23
N ASN A 102 16.38 -17.18 -7.00
CA ASN A 102 15.61 -18.09 -6.17
C ASN A 102 15.56 -17.62 -4.70
N ALA A 103 16.66 -17.15 -4.13
CA ALA A 103 16.72 -16.70 -2.76
C ALA A 103 15.86 -15.46 -2.50
N TYR A 104 15.95 -14.43 -3.36
CA TYR A 104 15.13 -13.22 -3.26
C TYR A 104 13.65 -13.52 -3.47
N LYS A 105 13.31 -14.37 -4.46
CA LYS A 105 11.95 -14.85 -4.69
C LYS A 105 11.39 -15.58 -3.46
N THR A 106 12.13 -16.55 -2.92
CA THR A 106 11.68 -17.37 -1.78
C THR A 106 11.51 -16.54 -0.52
N ALA A 107 12.51 -15.69 -0.19
CA ALA A 107 12.42 -14.83 0.99
C ALA A 107 11.21 -13.89 0.92
N THR A 108 10.95 -13.30 -0.26
CA THR A 108 9.80 -12.42 -0.49
C THR A 108 8.48 -13.19 -0.35
N ALA A 109 8.38 -14.37 -0.98
CA ALA A 109 7.18 -15.20 -0.90
C ALA A 109 6.81 -15.54 0.55
N LEU A 110 7.80 -15.92 1.37
CA LEU A 110 7.63 -16.19 2.79
C LEU A 110 7.14 -14.95 3.55
N ALA A 111 7.74 -13.79 3.32
CA ALA A 111 7.33 -12.55 3.99
C ALA A 111 5.88 -12.17 3.64
N LEU A 112 5.50 -12.26 2.37
CA LEU A 112 4.13 -11.97 1.92
C LEU A 112 3.12 -13.02 2.41
N GLN A 113 3.53 -14.27 2.59
CA GLN A 113 2.66 -15.32 3.16
C GLN A 113 2.37 -15.08 4.64
N LEU A 114 3.35 -14.59 5.40
CA LEU A 114 3.20 -14.28 6.83
C LEU A 114 2.50 -12.94 7.09
N SER A 115 2.29 -12.13 6.05
CA SER A 115 1.67 -10.82 6.19
C SER A 115 0.16 -10.89 5.94
N PRO A 116 -0.68 -10.29 6.80
CA PRO A 116 -2.11 -10.21 6.52
C PRO A 116 -2.37 -9.35 5.27
N ILE A 117 -3.12 -9.88 4.31
CA ILE A 117 -3.55 -9.14 3.12
C ILE A 117 -4.92 -8.54 3.41
N ILE A 118 -5.02 -7.20 3.33
CA ILE A 118 -6.27 -6.47 3.53
C ILE A 118 -6.77 -6.02 2.16
N LYS A 119 -7.96 -6.49 1.79
CA LYS A 119 -8.69 -5.95 0.63
C LYS A 119 -9.43 -4.69 1.07
N LYS A 120 -9.14 -3.57 0.42
CA LYS A 120 -9.86 -2.32 0.62
C LYS A 120 -10.65 -1.97 -0.64
N PRO A 121 -11.89 -1.48 -0.53
CA PRO A 121 -12.60 -0.96 -1.68
C PRO A 121 -11.83 0.25 -2.23
N ILE A 122 -11.94 0.46 -3.55
CA ILE A 122 -11.53 1.71 -4.17
C ILE A 122 -12.57 2.74 -3.80
N GLU A 123 -12.18 3.81 -3.14
CA GLU A 123 -13.06 4.87 -2.70
C GLU A 123 -12.77 6.16 -3.45
N ILE A 124 -13.84 6.88 -3.78
CA ILE A 124 -13.78 8.21 -4.39
C ILE A 124 -14.05 9.23 -3.28
N PRO A 125 -13.13 10.19 -3.04
CA PRO A 125 -13.28 11.15 -1.95
C PRO A 125 -14.28 12.24 -2.31
N TYR A 126 -15.21 12.50 -1.40
CA TYR A 126 -16.21 13.56 -1.47
C TYR A 126 -16.26 14.36 -0.16
N GLU A 127 -16.54 15.64 -0.29
CA GLU A 127 -16.85 16.56 0.78
C GLU A 127 -18.37 16.78 0.81
N LEU A 128 -18.98 16.57 1.98
CA LEU A 128 -20.37 16.88 2.26
C LEU A 128 -20.42 18.07 3.21
N ASN A 129 -21.24 19.07 2.89
CA ASN A 129 -21.52 20.20 3.77
C ASN A 129 -23.03 20.23 4.06
N PHE A 130 -23.41 20.23 5.32
CA PHE A 130 -24.82 20.18 5.74
C PHE A 130 -25.02 20.76 7.15
N ASP A 131 -26.28 21.06 7.50
CA ASP A 131 -26.64 21.49 8.83
C ASP A 131 -26.69 20.32 9.82
N TYR A 132 -26.52 20.59 11.11
CA TYR A 132 -26.53 19.59 12.17
C TYR A 132 -27.83 18.73 12.17
N HIS A 133 -28.95 19.29 11.73
CA HIS A 133 -30.23 18.55 11.64
C HIS A 133 -30.16 17.35 10.67
N GLN A 134 -29.38 17.43 9.64
CA GLN A 134 -29.21 16.32 8.67
C GLN A 134 -28.19 15.26 9.12
N MET A 135 -27.49 15.47 10.23
CA MET A 135 -26.40 14.57 10.67
C MET A 135 -26.84 13.11 10.75
N ASN A 136 -28.00 12.86 11.31
CA ASN A 136 -28.49 11.49 11.46
C ASN A 136 -28.77 10.82 10.11
N GLU A 137 -29.46 11.53 9.20
CA GLU A 137 -29.81 11.01 7.87
C GLU A 137 -28.56 10.76 7.03
N VAL A 138 -27.63 11.70 7.02
CA VAL A 138 -26.34 11.55 6.33
C VAL A 138 -25.56 10.36 6.88
N MET A 139 -25.44 10.23 8.21
CA MET A 139 -24.69 9.14 8.82
C MET A 139 -25.35 7.77 8.63
N VAL A 140 -26.66 7.69 8.52
CA VAL A 140 -27.38 6.46 8.15
C VAL A 140 -26.99 6.03 6.75
N LEU A 141 -26.99 6.94 5.76
CA LEU A 141 -26.55 6.64 4.40
C LEU A 141 -25.08 6.25 4.35
N VAL A 142 -24.20 7.03 4.97
CA VAL A 142 -22.75 6.75 5.05
C VAL A 142 -22.48 5.32 5.56
N LYS A 143 -23.17 4.91 6.62
CA LYS A 143 -23.05 3.55 7.20
C LYS A 143 -23.68 2.48 6.29
N HIS A 144 -24.87 2.73 5.78
CA HIS A 144 -25.59 1.76 4.92
C HIS A 144 -24.79 1.39 3.66
N TYR A 145 -24.12 2.38 3.08
CA TYR A 145 -23.32 2.19 1.87
C TYR A 145 -21.85 1.86 2.14
N ASN A 146 -21.47 1.67 3.41
CA ASN A 146 -20.09 1.40 3.83
C ASN A 146 -19.10 2.47 3.34
N CYS A 147 -19.51 3.73 3.29
CA CYS A 147 -18.61 4.83 3.03
C CYS A 147 -17.66 5.03 4.22
N SER A 148 -16.38 5.28 3.95
CA SER A 148 -15.44 5.63 5.01
C SER A 148 -15.60 7.10 5.41
N VAL A 149 -15.48 7.40 6.71
CA VAL A 149 -15.37 8.77 7.20
C VAL A 149 -13.90 9.06 7.40
N VAL A 150 -13.38 10.06 6.66
CA VAL A 150 -11.96 10.43 6.67
C VAL A 150 -11.73 11.54 7.71
N GLU A 151 -12.59 12.55 7.69
CA GLU A 151 -12.48 13.73 8.56
C GLU A 151 -13.86 14.32 8.77
N GLN A 152 -14.08 14.89 9.96
CA GLN A 152 -15.28 15.61 10.30
C GLN A 152 -14.92 16.90 11.03
N THR A 153 -15.41 18.03 10.54
CA THR A 153 -15.28 19.32 11.20
C THR A 153 -16.69 19.87 11.46
N ALA A 154 -16.94 20.30 12.70
CA ALA A 154 -18.21 20.88 13.11
C ALA A 154 -17.98 22.33 13.55
N GLN A 155 -18.57 23.27 12.82
CA GLN A 155 -18.64 24.71 13.15
C GLN A 155 -20.11 25.17 13.07
N LEU A 156 -20.38 26.22 12.28
CA LEU A 156 -21.74 26.62 11.90
C LEU A 156 -22.45 25.55 11.05
N PHE A 157 -21.67 24.87 10.23
CA PHE A 157 -22.09 23.75 9.39
C PHE A 157 -21.18 22.55 9.67
N ILE A 158 -21.65 21.36 9.35
CA ILE A 158 -20.84 20.14 9.39
C ILE A 158 -20.19 19.96 8.03
N GLN A 159 -18.88 19.87 8.03
CA GLN A 159 -18.08 19.46 6.87
C GLN A 159 -17.60 18.03 7.13
N LEU A 160 -18.01 17.11 6.27
CA LEU A 160 -17.71 15.69 6.39
C LEU A 160 -16.98 15.21 5.12
N HIS A 161 -15.74 14.75 5.28
CA HIS A 161 -15.00 14.10 4.20
C HIS A 161 -15.25 12.60 4.24
N ILE A 162 -15.79 12.06 3.16
CA ILE A 162 -16.10 10.64 3.03
C ILE A 162 -15.40 10.02 1.82
N GLY A 163 -15.11 8.71 1.92
CA GLY A 163 -14.74 7.87 0.79
C GLY A 163 -15.93 7.03 0.35
N ILE A 164 -16.45 7.27 -0.85
CA ILE A 164 -17.56 6.50 -1.43
C ILE A 164 -16.98 5.32 -2.20
N PRO A 165 -17.38 4.06 -1.92
CA PRO A 165 -16.96 2.90 -2.72
C PRO A 165 -17.29 3.09 -4.20
N LYS A 166 -16.28 2.98 -5.08
CA LYS A 166 -16.42 3.25 -6.53
C LYS A 166 -17.57 2.46 -7.19
N ASN A 167 -17.77 1.22 -6.77
CA ASN A 167 -18.83 0.35 -7.30
C ASN A 167 -20.25 0.74 -6.84
N ARG A 168 -20.39 1.69 -5.94
CA ARG A 168 -21.68 2.21 -5.42
C ARG A 168 -21.81 3.73 -5.60
N LEU A 169 -20.91 4.33 -6.35
CA LEU A 169 -20.80 5.79 -6.46
C LEU A 169 -22.13 6.43 -6.88
N ASP A 170 -22.70 5.97 -8.00
CA ASP A 170 -23.91 6.57 -8.58
C ASP A 170 -25.11 6.43 -7.61
N GLU A 171 -25.26 5.26 -6.99
CA GLU A 171 -26.33 4.99 -6.03
C GLU A 171 -26.23 5.90 -4.79
N VAL A 172 -25.02 6.07 -4.26
CA VAL A 172 -24.78 6.93 -3.08
C VAL A 172 -25.02 8.40 -3.41
N LEU A 173 -24.53 8.88 -4.55
CA LEU A 173 -24.72 10.26 -4.98
C LEU A 173 -26.21 10.57 -5.24
N GLU A 174 -26.96 9.65 -5.84
CA GLU A 174 -28.41 9.78 -6.00
C GLU A 174 -29.11 9.93 -4.65
N LYS A 175 -28.81 9.05 -3.68
CA LYS A 175 -29.43 9.07 -2.35
C LYS A 175 -29.04 10.32 -1.57
N LEU A 176 -27.77 10.70 -1.56
CA LEU A 176 -27.34 11.95 -0.89
C LEU A 176 -28.00 13.17 -1.53
N GLY A 177 -28.18 13.17 -2.87
CA GLY A 177 -28.84 14.25 -3.60
C GLY A 177 -30.36 14.38 -3.29
N THR A 178 -31.00 13.37 -2.70
CA THR A 178 -32.40 13.47 -2.22
C THR A 178 -32.52 14.20 -0.88
N LEU A 179 -31.41 14.36 -0.15
CA LEU A 179 -31.40 15.08 1.12
C LEU A 179 -31.43 16.60 0.88
N ARG A 180 -32.32 17.28 1.59
CA ARG A 180 -32.40 18.75 1.51
C ARG A 180 -31.20 19.38 2.20
N ASP A 181 -30.71 20.49 1.65
CA ASP A 181 -29.63 21.29 2.25
C ASP A 181 -28.30 20.54 2.51
N VAL A 182 -28.05 19.48 1.73
CA VAL A 182 -26.76 18.78 1.67
C VAL A 182 -26.02 19.14 0.39
N THR A 183 -24.86 19.79 0.52
CA THR A 183 -23.99 20.11 -0.61
C THR A 183 -22.93 19.02 -0.76
N ILE A 184 -22.75 18.52 -2.00
CA ILE A 184 -21.82 17.42 -2.31
C ILE A 184 -20.76 17.95 -3.29
N LYS A 185 -19.48 17.80 -2.93
CA LYS A 185 -18.36 18.19 -3.80
C LYS A 185 -17.37 17.04 -3.95
N THR A 186 -16.93 16.78 -5.19
CA THR A 186 -15.80 15.86 -5.38
C THR A 186 -14.49 16.50 -4.91
N MET A 187 -13.68 15.72 -4.23
CA MET A 187 -12.33 16.14 -3.81
C MET A 187 -11.24 15.65 -4.79
N LEU A 188 -11.62 14.94 -5.85
CA LEU A 188 -10.68 14.63 -6.94
C LEU A 188 -10.30 15.96 -7.62
N LYS A 189 -9.02 16.28 -7.64
CA LYS A 189 -8.49 17.29 -8.53
C LYS A 189 -8.70 16.78 -9.95
N LEU A 190 -9.50 17.47 -10.72
CA LEU A 190 -9.52 17.30 -12.18
C LEU A 190 -8.19 17.90 -12.66
N ASP A 191 -7.21 17.03 -12.97
CA ASP A 191 -6.01 17.42 -13.71
C ASP A 191 -6.35 17.66 -15.18
#